data_5b84ef5ba219b0e99e353292e587d640
#
_entry.id   5b84ef5ba219b0e99e353292e587d640
#
_cell.length_a   1.000
_cell.length_b   1.000
_cell.length_c   1.000
_cell.angle_alpha   90.00
_cell.angle_beta   90.00
_cell.angle_gamma   90.00
#
_symmetry.space_group_name_H-M   'P 1'
#
loop_
_entity.id
_entity.type
_entity.pdbx_description
1 polymer ?
#
loop_
_entity_poly.entity_id
_entity_poly.type
_entity_poly.pdbx_seq_one_letter_code
_entity_poly.pdbx_strand_id
1 'polypeptide(L)'
;MFVCRASIVFCLGALGWLGSSTEASAQYQRPQTEAVGEQYHIELTYGWWDASPSLIVNSESLNILGSDVDLIKDLGIEQKKLGKINVVLRPGKKHRLRFERLPIHYQADATVKRKFVFNGQTFNVGLPVKTEANFDTYRFGYEYDFIYKPKGFFGVLFDLKYTNVNVALNSPIGAEFTKATAPIPTLGFVGRVYPHRNLAINGEFSLFRMPESLATQLKGRGTYTDYDFNATYNFSRYAGAQFGYRKVDIVYDVDSDSGSLKFSGIYFGTVIRY
;
A
#
# COMPACT_ATOMS: atom_id res chain seq x y z
N MET A 1 45.06 18.31 19.13
CA MET A 1 44.58 18.12 20.49
C MET A 1 43.85 19.37 20.94
N PHE A 2 42.57 19.44 20.66
CA PHE A 2 41.62 20.38 21.28
C PHE A 2 40.23 19.81 21.07
N VAL A 3 39.64 19.38 22.17
CA VAL A 3 38.27 18.84 22.25
C VAL A 3 37.33 20.02 22.44
N CYS A 4 36.34 20.20 21.53
CA CYS A 4 35.29 21.17 21.74
C CYS A 4 33.97 20.41 21.99
N ARG A 5 33.54 20.38 23.26
CA ARG A 5 32.23 19.93 23.71
C ARG A 5 31.23 21.06 23.53
N ALA A 6 30.22 20.88 22.71
CA ALA A 6 29.05 21.75 22.62
C ALA A 6 27.91 21.16 23.48
N SER A 7 27.62 21.81 24.61
CA SER A 7 26.47 21.52 25.46
C SER A 7 25.26 22.28 24.93
N ILE A 8 24.21 21.56 24.55
CA ILE A 8 22.91 22.15 24.20
C ILE A 8 22.07 22.23 25.47
N VAL A 9 21.83 23.45 25.93
CA VAL A 9 20.93 23.75 27.06
C VAL A 9 19.49 23.89 26.50
N PHE A 10 18.62 23.01 26.97
CA PHE A 10 17.16 23.11 26.70
C PHE A 10 16.54 24.04 27.76
N CYS A 11 16.10 25.24 27.36
CA CYS A 11 15.28 26.12 28.18
C CYS A 11 13.80 25.78 28.00
N LEU A 12 13.19 25.17 29.02
CA LEU A 12 11.75 25.05 29.19
C LEU A 12 11.19 26.39 29.72
N GLY A 13 10.55 27.16 28.85
CA GLY A 13 9.77 28.34 29.22
C GLY A 13 8.31 27.99 29.44
N ALA A 14 7.88 27.88 30.69
CA ALA A 14 6.47 27.79 31.05
C ALA A 14 5.85 29.20 31.01
N LEU A 15 5.02 29.46 30.02
CA LEU A 15 4.16 30.67 29.97
C LEU A 15 2.72 30.27 30.35
N GLY A 16 2.35 30.59 31.59
CA GLY A 16 0.96 30.55 32.03
C GLY A 16 0.18 31.73 31.41
N TRP A 17 -0.87 31.36 30.68
CA TRP A 17 -1.89 32.33 30.24
C TRP A 17 -3.15 32.10 31.07
N LEU A 18 -3.41 33.03 31.98
CA LEU A 18 -4.72 33.25 32.59
C LEU A 18 -5.57 34.05 31.56
N GLY A 19 -6.37 33.38 30.80
CA GLY A 19 -7.32 34.01 29.88
C GLY A 19 -8.74 34.00 30.48
N SER A 20 -9.28 35.19 30.69
CA SER A 20 -10.63 35.51 31.11
C SER A 20 -11.69 34.77 30.28
N SER A 21 -12.58 34.07 30.97
CA SER A 21 -13.80 33.48 30.43
C SER A 21 -14.77 34.55 29.96
N THR A 22 -14.80 34.86 28.69
CA THR A 22 -15.96 35.50 28.07
C THR A 22 -17.00 34.40 27.83
N GLU A 23 -18.12 34.49 28.52
CA GLU A 23 -19.32 33.68 28.22
C GLU A 23 -19.81 34.07 26.82
N ALA A 24 -19.40 33.24 25.83
CA ALA A 24 -19.97 33.30 24.50
C ALA A 24 -21.35 32.65 24.56
N SER A 25 -22.39 33.45 24.37
CA SER A 25 -23.76 33.02 24.16
C SER A 25 -23.76 31.85 23.16
N ALA A 26 -24.11 30.66 23.62
CA ALA A 26 -24.29 29.48 22.78
C ALA A 26 -25.46 29.72 21.84
N GLN A 27 -25.16 30.23 20.64
CA GLN A 27 -26.09 30.11 19.52
C GLN A 27 -26.41 28.63 19.40
N TYR A 28 -27.68 28.29 19.53
CA TYR A 28 -28.23 26.94 19.35
C TYR A 28 -28.04 26.55 17.89
N GLN A 29 -26.80 26.19 17.51
CA GLN A 29 -26.53 25.51 16.25
C GLN A 29 -27.16 24.15 16.40
N ARG A 30 -28.22 23.88 15.61
CA ARG A 30 -28.72 22.49 15.42
C ARG A 30 -27.49 21.61 15.23
N PRO A 31 -27.29 20.54 16.02
CA PRO A 31 -26.15 19.67 15.86
C PRO A 31 -26.23 19.16 14.43
N GLN A 32 -25.31 19.63 13.59
CA GLN A 32 -25.12 19.05 12.27
C GLN A 32 -24.70 17.61 12.56
N THR A 33 -25.61 16.68 12.29
CA THR A 33 -25.42 15.28 12.57
C THR A 33 -24.25 14.80 11.72
N GLU A 34 -23.07 14.81 12.30
CA GLU A 34 -21.88 14.22 11.67
C GLU A 34 -22.20 12.79 11.31
N ALA A 35 -21.67 12.34 10.18
CA ALA A 35 -21.83 10.97 9.74
C ALA A 35 -21.25 10.02 10.81
N VAL A 36 -21.91 8.90 11.02
CA VAL A 36 -21.59 7.93 12.09
C VAL A 36 -20.14 7.45 12.01
N GLY A 37 -19.59 7.35 10.80
CA GLY A 37 -18.24 6.86 10.54
C GLY A 37 -17.13 7.91 10.66
N GLU A 38 -17.41 9.17 11.04
CA GLU A 38 -16.39 10.24 11.14
C GLU A 38 -16.00 10.58 12.59
N GLN A 39 -16.61 9.96 13.57
CA GLN A 39 -16.34 10.23 14.99
C GLN A 39 -15.34 9.22 15.54
N TYR A 40 -14.05 9.37 15.18
CA TYR A 40 -13.00 8.48 15.66
C TYR A 40 -11.65 9.20 15.77
N HIS A 41 -10.78 8.66 16.63
CA HIS A 41 -9.36 8.99 16.68
C HIS A 41 -8.49 7.89 16.05
N ILE A 42 -8.96 6.64 16.17
CA ILE A 42 -8.29 5.47 15.61
C ILE A 42 -9.33 4.66 14.83
N GLU A 43 -9.00 4.31 13.59
CA GLU A 43 -9.78 3.38 12.77
C GLU A 43 -8.87 2.20 12.40
N LEU A 44 -9.31 0.99 12.71
CA LEU A 44 -8.68 -0.26 12.31
C LEU A 44 -9.57 -0.96 11.30
N THR A 45 -9.01 -1.34 10.17
CA THR A 45 -9.66 -2.19 9.18
C THR A 45 -8.90 -3.50 9.05
N TYR A 46 -9.58 -4.61 9.22
CA TYR A 46 -9.07 -5.95 8.93
C TYR A 46 -9.99 -6.65 7.94
N GLY A 47 -9.40 -7.26 6.92
CA GLY A 47 -10.20 -7.90 5.88
C GLY A 47 -9.40 -8.81 4.97
N TRP A 48 -10.08 -9.33 3.96
CA TRP A 48 -9.53 -10.22 2.94
C TRP A 48 -9.73 -9.62 1.56
N TRP A 49 -8.66 -9.61 0.80
CA TRP A 49 -8.64 -9.20 -0.59
C TRP A 49 -8.50 -10.43 -1.49
N ASP A 50 -9.49 -10.67 -2.34
CA ASP A 50 -9.50 -11.74 -3.33
C ASP A 50 -8.83 -11.22 -4.60
N ALA A 51 -7.49 -11.17 -4.55
CA ALA A 51 -6.69 -10.56 -5.59
C ALA A 51 -6.37 -11.55 -6.70
N SER A 52 -6.76 -11.23 -7.93
CA SER A 52 -6.31 -11.91 -9.14
C SER A 52 -4.94 -11.35 -9.54
N PRO A 53 -3.86 -12.15 -9.47
CA PRO A 53 -2.53 -11.71 -9.86
C PRO A 53 -2.34 -11.76 -11.38
N SER A 54 -1.48 -10.87 -11.91
CA SER A 54 -0.84 -10.99 -13.23
C SER A 54 0.62 -10.62 -13.02
N LEU A 55 1.50 -11.60 -13.07
CA LEU A 55 2.87 -11.49 -12.59
C LEU A 55 3.83 -11.91 -13.70
N ILE A 56 4.48 -10.95 -14.33
CA ILE A 56 5.53 -11.17 -15.33
C ILE A 56 6.83 -10.65 -14.74
N VAL A 57 7.84 -11.48 -14.69
CA VAL A 57 9.17 -11.12 -14.19
C VAL A 57 10.23 -11.54 -15.20
N ASN A 58 11.30 -10.78 -15.27
CA ASN A 58 12.50 -11.07 -16.04
C ASN A 58 13.70 -10.76 -15.15
N SER A 59 14.68 -11.65 -15.14
CA SER A 59 15.91 -11.47 -14.39
C SER A 59 17.09 -11.98 -15.24
N GLU A 60 18.08 -11.12 -15.39
CA GLU A 60 19.31 -11.41 -16.15
C GLU A 60 20.47 -11.60 -15.16
N SER A 61 21.36 -12.52 -15.50
CA SER A 61 22.58 -12.73 -14.70
C SER A 61 23.70 -13.27 -15.60
N LEU A 62 24.95 -13.00 -15.22
CA LEU A 62 26.15 -13.49 -15.92
C LEU A 62 26.19 -13.15 -17.43
N ASN A 63 25.64 -12.00 -17.83
CA ASN A 63 25.48 -11.59 -19.23
C ASN A 63 24.60 -12.54 -20.06
N ILE A 64 23.76 -13.34 -19.43
CA ILE A 64 22.75 -14.18 -20.06
C ILE A 64 21.42 -13.43 -20.00
N LEU A 65 20.86 -13.10 -21.17
CA LEU A 65 19.56 -12.43 -21.27
C LEU A 65 18.47 -13.30 -20.64
N GLY A 66 17.71 -12.72 -19.73
CA GLY A 66 16.56 -13.35 -19.13
C GLY A 66 15.39 -13.50 -20.12
N SER A 67 14.42 -14.27 -19.73
CA SER A 67 13.13 -14.40 -20.43
C SER A 67 12.02 -13.80 -19.58
N ASP A 68 11.02 -13.23 -20.22
CA ASP A 68 9.78 -12.88 -19.53
C ASP A 68 9.10 -14.16 -19.04
N VAL A 69 9.01 -14.34 -17.74
CA VAL A 69 8.36 -15.49 -17.08
C VAL A 69 7.02 -15.06 -16.53
N ASP A 70 5.93 -15.61 -17.08
CA ASP A 70 4.58 -15.44 -16.54
C ASP A 70 4.39 -16.46 -15.41
N LEU A 71 4.47 -15.99 -14.15
CA LEU A 71 4.41 -16.87 -12.99
C LEU A 71 3.09 -17.65 -12.88
N ILE A 72 2.03 -17.18 -13.53
CA ILE A 72 0.73 -17.83 -13.55
C ILE A 72 0.68 -18.91 -14.64
N LYS A 73 0.97 -18.52 -15.89
CA LYS A 73 0.87 -19.43 -17.04
C LYS A 73 1.98 -20.48 -17.08
N ASP A 74 3.22 -20.05 -16.78
CA ASP A 74 4.40 -20.89 -16.89
C ASP A 74 4.66 -21.73 -15.63
N LEU A 75 4.30 -21.18 -14.44
CA LEU A 75 4.64 -21.75 -13.14
C LEU A 75 3.43 -22.05 -12.24
N GLY A 76 2.20 -21.84 -12.73
CA GLY A 76 0.98 -22.31 -12.07
C GLY A 76 0.60 -21.59 -10.78
N ILE A 77 1.05 -20.35 -10.56
CA ILE A 77 0.57 -19.55 -9.42
C ILE A 77 -0.94 -19.30 -9.56
N GLU A 78 -1.67 -19.58 -8.51
CA GLU A 78 -3.12 -19.42 -8.46
C GLU A 78 -3.54 -18.23 -7.61
N GLN A 79 -4.75 -17.73 -7.87
CA GLN A 79 -5.38 -16.68 -7.07
C GLN A 79 -5.55 -17.13 -5.62
N LYS A 80 -5.29 -16.21 -4.68
CA LYS A 80 -5.38 -16.47 -3.24
C LYS A 80 -6.01 -15.28 -2.51
N LYS A 81 -6.77 -15.58 -1.46
CA LYS A 81 -7.27 -14.55 -0.54
C LYS A 81 -6.12 -14.03 0.33
N LEU A 82 -5.89 -12.75 0.30
CA LEU A 82 -4.81 -12.05 0.99
C LEU A 82 -5.36 -11.31 2.20
N GLY A 83 -4.74 -11.45 3.36
CA GLY A 83 -5.06 -10.68 4.54
C GLY A 83 -4.60 -9.23 4.42
N LYS A 84 -5.42 -8.26 4.81
CA LYS A 84 -5.11 -6.82 4.76
C LYS A 84 -5.40 -6.21 6.13
N ILE A 85 -4.44 -5.45 6.66
CA ILE A 85 -4.61 -4.65 7.88
C ILE A 85 -4.32 -3.20 7.53
N ASN A 86 -5.23 -2.31 7.91
CA ASN A 86 -5.05 -0.87 7.76
C ASN A 86 -5.41 -0.17 9.07
N VAL A 87 -4.57 0.75 9.52
CA VAL A 87 -4.76 1.59 10.71
C VAL A 87 -4.71 3.04 10.28
N VAL A 88 -5.71 3.82 10.70
CA VAL A 88 -5.76 5.27 10.51
C VAL A 88 -5.80 5.93 11.87
N LEU A 89 -4.83 6.80 12.13
CA LEU A 89 -4.80 7.67 13.30
C LEU A 89 -5.24 9.07 12.85
N ARG A 90 -6.16 9.67 13.57
CA ARG A 90 -6.73 10.98 13.28
C ARG A 90 -6.45 11.97 14.41
N PRO A 91 -5.26 12.61 14.42
CA PRO A 91 -4.88 13.58 15.45
C PRO A 91 -5.70 14.88 15.38
N GLY A 92 -6.34 15.13 14.25
CA GLY A 92 -7.17 16.33 14.05
C GLY A 92 -8.18 16.11 12.93
N LYS A 93 -9.14 17.04 12.77
CA LYS A 93 -10.24 16.89 11.80
C LYS A 93 -9.78 16.73 10.35
N LYS A 94 -8.65 17.36 9.99
CA LYS A 94 -8.12 17.41 8.61
C LYS A 94 -6.85 16.59 8.41
N HIS A 95 -6.33 15.95 9.45
CA HIS A 95 -5.05 15.27 9.41
C HIS A 95 -5.22 13.79 9.76
N ARG A 96 -4.72 12.90 8.94
CA ARG A 96 -4.70 11.48 9.20
C ARG A 96 -3.31 10.90 8.92
N LEU A 97 -2.88 10.00 9.80
CA LEU A 97 -1.72 9.15 9.60
C LEU A 97 -2.23 7.75 9.29
N ARG A 98 -1.69 7.14 8.26
CA ARG A 98 -2.15 5.85 7.75
C ARG A 98 -1.03 4.83 7.80
N PHE A 99 -1.35 3.65 8.23
CA PHE A 99 -0.47 2.50 8.18
C PHE A 99 -1.22 1.32 7.57
N GLU A 100 -0.62 0.67 6.57
CA GLU A 100 -1.17 -0.55 5.98
C GLU A 100 -0.08 -1.61 5.89
N ARG A 101 -0.44 -2.85 6.17
CA ARG A 101 0.36 -4.03 5.87
C ARG A 101 -0.42 -4.94 4.94
N LEU A 102 0.19 -5.27 3.82
CA LEU A 102 -0.34 -6.18 2.81
C LEU A 102 0.71 -7.27 2.50
N PRO A 103 0.67 -8.41 3.20
CA PRO A 103 1.51 -9.56 2.89
C PRO A 103 0.90 -10.34 1.72
N ILE A 104 1.66 -10.48 0.65
CA ILE A 104 1.28 -11.26 -0.54
C ILE A 104 2.25 -12.41 -0.68
N HIS A 105 1.79 -13.65 -0.44
CA HIS A 105 2.60 -14.85 -0.52
C HIS A 105 1.93 -15.87 -1.43
N TYR A 106 2.59 -16.18 -2.53
CA TYR A 106 2.19 -17.24 -3.46
C TYR A 106 3.19 -18.36 -3.46
N GLN A 107 2.69 -19.60 -3.59
CA GLN A 107 3.48 -20.80 -3.77
C GLN A 107 2.80 -21.68 -4.81
N ALA A 108 3.59 -22.27 -5.69
CA ALA A 108 3.11 -23.22 -6.69
C ALA A 108 4.14 -24.30 -6.93
N ASP A 109 3.66 -25.52 -7.13
CA ASP A 109 4.44 -26.66 -7.62
C ASP A 109 3.96 -26.98 -9.03
N ALA A 110 4.81 -26.78 -10.02
CA ALA A 110 4.45 -26.91 -11.42
C ALA A 110 5.56 -27.59 -12.23
N THR A 111 5.18 -28.09 -13.40
CA THR A 111 6.13 -28.55 -14.43
C THR A 111 6.25 -27.45 -15.47
N VAL A 112 7.48 -27.08 -15.82
CA VAL A 112 7.78 -26.07 -16.82
C VAL A 112 7.11 -26.41 -18.16
N LYS A 113 6.25 -25.49 -18.64
CA LYS A 113 5.47 -25.65 -19.87
C LYS A 113 6.19 -25.16 -21.11
N ARG A 114 7.10 -24.19 -20.97
CA ARG A 114 7.96 -23.68 -22.05
C ARG A 114 9.36 -23.40 -21.52
N LYS A 115 10.37 -23.53 -22.36
CA LYS A 115 11.75 -23.18 -22.01
C LYS A 115 11.85 -21.68 -21.72
N PHE A 116 12.52 -21.31 -20.63
CA PHE A 116 12.84 -19.94 -20.27
C PHE A 116 14.18 -19.85 -19.53
N VAL A 117 14.72 -18.63 -19.45
CA VAL A 117 15.93 -18.31 -18.68
C VAL A 117 15.52 -17.35 -17.55
N PHE A 118 15.95 -17.65 -16.33
CA PHE A 118 15.74 -16.84 -15.17
C PHE A 118 17.01 -16.79 -14.33
N ASN A 119 17.49 -15.61 -14.01
CA ASN A 119 18.73 -15.34 -13.26
C ASN A 119 19.94 -16.15 -13.80
N GLY A 120 20.09 -16.20 -15.13
CA GLY A 120 21.18 -16.93 -15.81
C GLY A 120 21.00 -18.45 -15.93
N GLN A 121 20.01 -19.04 -15.27
CA GLN A 121 19.71 -20.48 -15.33
C GLN A 121 18.64 -20.78 -16.38
N THR A 122 18.87 -21.81 -17.19
CA THR A 122 17.89 -22.30 -18.18
C THR A 122 16.99 -23.37 -17.58
N PHE A 123 15.68 -23.14 -17.64
CA PHE A 123 14.64 -24.07 -17.25
C PHE A 123 14.01 -24.72 -18.50
N ASN A 124 14.21 -26.01 -18.68
CA ASN A 124 13.69 -26.74 -19.83
C ASN A 124 12.28 -27.26 -19.58
N VAL A 125 11.54 -27.51 -20.68
CA VAL A 125 10.20 -28.10 -20.63
C VAL A 125 10.25 -29.44 -19.91
N GLY A 126 9.26 -29.71 -19.06
CA GLY A 126 9.16 -30.93 -18.27
C GLY A 126 9.90 -30.91 -16.94
N LEU A 127 10.68 -29.87 -16.64
CA LEU A 127 11.37 -29.73 -15.37
C LEU A 127 10.36 -29.40 -14.23
N PRO A 128 10.33 -30.15 -13.12
CA PRO A 128 9.52 -29.77 -11.96
C PRO A 128 10.16 -28.56 -11.27
N VAL A 129 9.35 -27.54 -10.97
CA VAL A 129 9.79 -26.31 -10.31
C VAL A 129 8.81 -25.97 -9.21
N LYS A 130 9.35 -25.72 -8.01
CA LYS A 130 8.64 -25.11 -6.90
C LYS A 130 8.91 -23.61 -6.92
N THR A 131 7.83 -22.84 -7.08
CA THR A 131 7.86 -21.38 -7.14
C THR A 131 7.38 -20.78 -5.83
N GLU A 132 8.11 -19.81 -5.31
CA GLU A 132 7.72 -18.97 -4.19
C GLU A 132 7.82 -17.52 -4.63
N ALA A 133 6.71 -16.77 -4.53
CA ALA A 133 6.66 -15.36 -4.88
C ALA A 133 6.04 -14.57 -3.71
N ASN A 134 6.88 -13.78 -3.05
CA ASN A 134 6.53 -13.02 -1.87
C ASN A 134 6.64 -11.52 -2.18
N PHE A 135 5.58 -10.77 -1.89
CA PHE A 135 5.49 -9.32 -2.06
C PHE A 135 4.94 -8.71 -0.78
N ASP A 136 5.82 -8.36 0.16
CA ASP A 136 5.42 -7.76 1.41
C ASP A 136 5.46 -6.24 1.29
N THR A 137 4.30 -5.60 1.42
CA THR A 137 4.18 -4.15 1.36
C THR A 137 3.76 -3.57 2.70
N TYR A 138 4.54 -2.61 3.17
CA TYR A 138 4.23 -1.73 4.29
C TYR A 138 4.02 -0.32 3.75
N ARG A 139 2.90 0.29 4.09
CA ARG A 139 2.55 1.65 3.71
C ARG A 139 2.50 2.53 4.93
N PHE A 140 3.16 3.68 4.86
CA PHE A 140 3.08 4.77 5.81
C PHE A 140 2.58 5.99 5.04
N GLY A 141 1.45 6.55 5.43
CA GLY A 141 0.81 7.63 4.73
C GLY A 141 0.46 8.82 5.63
N TYR A 142 0.50 10.00 5.02
CA TYR A 142 -0.07 11.21 5.57
C TYR A 142 -1.15 11.75 4.63
N GLU A 143 -2.32 12.01 5.20
CA GLU A 143 -3.49 12.54 4.50
C GLU A 143 -3.84 13.91 5.06
N TYR A 144 -4.06 14.88 4.17
CA TYR A 144 -4.56 16.20 4.51
C TYR A 144 -5.85 16.50 3.76
N ASP A 145 -6.95 16.65 4.50
CA ASP A 145 -8.28 16.94 3.97
C ASP A 145 -8.45 18.46 3.81
N PHE A 146 -8.21 18.98 2.62
CA PHE A 146 -8.41 20.39 2.35
C PHE A 146 -9.89 20.76 2.24
N ILE A 147 -10.75 19.81 1.84
CA ILE A 147 -12.21 19.93 1.96
C ILE A 147 -12.67 18.97 3.05
N TYR A 148 -13.25 19.51 4.12
CA TYR A 148 -13.85 18.73 5.20
C TYR A 148 -15.23 19.27 5.54
N LYS A 149 -16.27 18.45 5.37
CA LYS A 149 -17.68 18.78 5.62
C LYS A 149 -18.37 17.64 6.38
N PRO A 150 -19.53 17.88 7.05
CA PRO A 150 -20.27 16.84 7.78
C PRO A 150 -20.67 15.62 6.94
N LYS A 151 -20.77 15.78 5.61
CA LYS A 151 -21.15 14.72 4.67
C LYS A 151 -19.99 14.15 3.86
N GLY A 152 -18.76 14.49 4.21
CA GLY A 152 -17.59 13.94 3.52
C GLY A 152 -16.39 14.85 3.49
N PHE A 153 -15.29 14.32 2.97
CA PHE A 153 -14.05 15.06 2.81
C PHE A 153 -13.42 14.74 1.45
N PHE A 154 -12.48 15.59 1.06
CA PHE A 154 -11.57 15.33 -0.04
C PHE A 154 -10.20 15.87 0.33
N GLY A 155 -9.17 15.05 0.12
CA GLY A 155 -7.83 15.32 0.58
C GLY A 155 -6.76 14.87 -0.39
N VAL A 156 -5.53 15.28 -0.09
CA VAL A 156 -4.30 14.81 -0.72
C VAL A 156 -3.64 13.78 0.18
N LEU A 157 -2.95 12.86 -0.45
CA LEU A 157 -2.32 11.74 0.20
C LEU A 157 -0.86 11.67 -0.23
N PHE A 158 0.02 11.57 0.74
CA PHE A 158 1.43 11.26 0.54
C PHE A 158 1.74 9.96 1.25
N ASP A 159 2.20 8.96 0.51
CA ASP A 159 2.57 7.66 1.07
C ASP A 159 4.03 7.32 0.78
N LEU A 160 4.64 6.61 1.72
CA LEU A 160 5.85 5.85 1.51
C LEU A 160 5.48 4.36 1.58
N LYS A 161 5.58 3.67 0.44
CA LYS A 161 5.31 2.24 0.33
C LYS A 161 6.62 1.49 0.26
N TYR A 162 6.92 0.74 1.31
CA TYR A 162 8.12 -0.09 1.39
C TYR A 162 7.74 -1.50 0.96
N THR A 163 8.18 -1.90 -0.23
CA THR A 163 7.83 -3.17 -0.84
C THR A 163 9.07 -4.06 -0.95
N ASN A 164 8.97 -5.27 -0.38
CA ASN A 164 9.95 -6.33 -0.54
C ASN A 164 9.40 -7.34 -1.55
N VAL A 165 10.12 -7.53 -2.63
CA VAL A 165 9.85 -8.56 -3.64
C VAL A 165 10.88 -9.67 -3.50
N ASN A 166 10.44 -10.91 -3.44
CA ASN A 166 11.30 -12.08 -3.45
C ASN A 166 10.64 -13.17 -4.29
N VAL A 167 11.26 -13.52 -5.41
CA VAL A 167 10.82 -14.61 -6.28
C VAL A 167 11.91 -15.66 -6.26
N ALA A 168 11.56 -16.90 -5.90
CA ALA A 168 12.45 -18.04 -5.86
C ALA A 168 11.88 -19.20 -6.69
N LEU A 169 12.75 -19.80 -7.51
CA LEU A 169 12.48 -20.98 -8.34
C LEU A 169 13.40 -22.10 -7.89
N ASN A 170 12.84 -23.14 -7.27
CA ASN A 170 13.57 -24.30 -6.80
C ASN A 170 13.30 -25.49 -7.73
N SER A 171 14.37 -26.11 -8.25
CA SER A 171 14.29 -27.24 -9.16
C SER A 171 15.40 -28.24 -8.88
N PRO A 172 15.35 -29.50 -9.44
CA PRO A 172 16.43 -30.47 -9.30
C PRO A 172 17.77 -30.04 -9.90
N ILE A 173 17.79 -29.03 -10.78
CA ILE A 173 19.01 -28.51 -11.41
C ILE A 173 19.60 -27.31 -10.65
N GLY A 174 18.91 -26.80 -9.65
CA GLY A 174 19.34 -25.67 -8.84
C GLY A 174 18.18 -24.83 -8.31
N ALA A 175 18.54 -23.90 -7.43
CA ALA A 175 17.62 -22.91 -6.87
C ALA A 175 18.09 -21.52 -7.30
N GLU A 176 17.20 -20.79 -7.96
CA GLU A 176 17.45 -19.42 -8.40
C GLU A 176 16.46 -18.47 -7.72
N PHE A 177 16.94 -17.28 -7.36
CA PHE A 177 16.09 -16.28 -6.72
C PHE A 177 16.47 -14.87 -7.14
N THR A 178 15.49 -13.99 -7.17
CA THR A 178 15.70 -12.54 -7.26
C THR A 178 15.04 -11.83 -6.11
N LYS A 179 15.67 -10.78 -5.59
CA LYS A 179 15.18 -9.96 -4.49
C LYS A 179 15.29 -8.49 -4.86
N ALA A 180 14.21 -7.78 -4.65
CA ALA A 180 14.20 -6.33 -4.78
C ALA A 180 13.52 -5.70 -3.57
N THR A 181 14.06 -4.60 -3.09
CA THR A 181 13.47 -3.83 -2.00
C THR A 181 13.48 -2.37 -2.42
N ALA A 182 12.31 -1.76 -2.45
CA ALA A 182 12.19 -0.38 -2.87
C ALA A 182 11.26 0.43 -1.95
N PRO A 183 11.72 1.59 -1.43
CA PRO A 183 10.84 2.60 -0.91
C PRO A 183 10.22 3.37 -2.09
N ILE A 184 8.90 3.33 -2.22
CA ILE A 184 8.15 3.95 -3.32
C ILE A 184 7.34 5.12 -2.75
N PRO A 185 7.77 6.38 -2.93
CA PRO A 185 6.99 7.53 -2.53
C PRO A 185 5.86 7.74 -3.55
N THR A 186 4.62 7.76 -3.09
CA THR A 186 3.44 7.99 -3.94
C THR A 186 2.70 9.24 -3.51
N LEU A 187 2.16 9.96 -4.49
CA LEU A 187 1.23 11.07 -4.28
C LEU A 187 -0.15 10.64 -4.76
N GLY A 188 -1.18 11.14 -4.11
CA GLY A 188 -2.53 10.74 -4.45
C GLY A 188 -3.62 11.66 -3.91
N PHE A 189 -4.84 11.21 -4.17
CA PHE A 189 -6.06 11.83 -3.68
C PHE A 189 -6.90 10.80 -2.95
N VAL A 190 -7.63 11.28 -1.97
CA VAL A 190 -8.57 10.47 -1.21
C VAL A 190 -9.84 11.26 -0.98
N GLY A 191 -10.97 10.57 -1.03
CA GLY A 191 -12.25 11.18 -0.74
C GLY A 191 -13.21 10.19 -0.09
N ARG A 192 -14.08 10.74 0.74
CA ARG A 192 -15.18 10.02 1.38
C ARG A 192 -16.43 10.86 1.31
N VAL A 193 -17.54 10.25 0.91
CA VAL A 193 -18.84 10.88 0.94
C VAL A 193 -19.83 9.99 1.69
N TYR A 194 -20.80 10.63 2.36
CA TYR A 194 -21.86 9.95 3.09
C TYR A 194 -23.21 10.22 2.42
N PRO A 195 -23.65 9.36 1.46
CA PRO A 195 -25.01 9.44 0.89
C PRO A 195 -26.08 9.25 1.95
N HIS A 196 -25.79 8.44 2.95
CA HIS A 196 -26.60 8.21 4.14
C HIS A 196 -25.71 8.25 5.37
N ARG A 197 -26.25 8.68 6.52
CA ARG A 197 -25.47 8.81 7.78
C ARG A 197 -24.66 7.55 8.18
N ASN A 198 -25.13 6.38 7.78
CA ASN A 198 -24.49 5.09 8.09
C ASN A 198 -23.69 4.51 6.90
N LEU A 199 -23.79 5.09 5.71
CA LEU A 199 -23.14 4.59 4.51
C LEU A 199 -22.08 5.56 4.05
N ALA A 200 -20.81 5.13 4.04
CA ALA A 200 -19.68 5.84 3.45
C ALA A 200 -19.31 5.23 2.11
N ILE A 201 -19.02 6.07 1.13
CA ILE A 201 -18.38 5.68 -0.13
C ILE A 201 -17.01 6.34 -0.14
N ASN A 202 -15.97 5.54 -0.32
CA ASN A 202 -14.58 5.99 -0.28
C ASN A 202 -13.93 5.74 -1.64
N GLY A 203 -13.10 6.66 -2.06
CA GLY A 203 -12.24 6.52 -3.22
C GLY A 203 -10.83 6.98 -2.88
N GLU A 204 -9.84 6.21 -3.31
CA GLU A 204 -8.44 6.52 -3.15
C GLU A 204 -7.70 6.22 -4.44
N PHE A 205 -6.80 7.10 -4.81
CA PHE A 205 -5.90 6.95 -5.94
C PHE A 205 -4.52 7.43 -5.54
N SER A 206 -3.48 6.65 -5.80
CA SER A 206 -2.10 7.07 -5.62
C SER A 206 -1.22 6.62 -6.78
N LEU A 207 -0.24 7.45 -7.12
CA LEU A 207 0.65 7.28 -8.26
C LEU A 207 2.08 7.62 -7.85
N PHE A 208 3.02 6.84 -8.36
CA PHE A 208 4.43 7.19 -8.47
C PHE A 208 4.90 6.91 -9.89
N ARG A 209 5.65 7.83 -10.45
CA ARG A 209 6.43 7.63 -11.66
C ARG A 209 7.85 8.12 -11.38
N MET A 210 8.83 7.26 -11.59
CA MET A 210 10.22 7.59 -11.35
C MET A 210 10.64 8.77 -12.22
N PRO A 211 11.16 9.88 -11.64
CA PRO A 211 11.67 11.01 -12.39
C PRO A 211 12.87 10.62 -13.25
N GLU A 212 13.04 11.24 -14.42
CA GLU A 212 14.14 10.94 -15.35
C GLU A 212 15.52 11.12 -14.73
N SER A 213 15.68 12.09 -13.83
CA SER A 213 16.94 12.32 -13.10
C SER A 213 17.33 11.12 -12.23
N LEU A 214 16.37 10.50 -11.54
CA LEU A 214 16.59 9.28 -10.75
C LEU A 214 16.73 8.05 -11.65
N ALA A 215 15.96 7.97 -12.72
CA ALA A 215 16.03 6.90 -13.71
C ALA A 215 17.43 6.77 -14.32
N THR A 216 18.09 7.89 -14.60
CA THR A 216 19.46 7.92 -15.12
C THR A 216 20.48 7.49 -14.06
N GLN A 217 20.32 7.92 -12.79
CA GLN A 217 21.24 7.57 -11.70
C GLN A 217 21.13 6.10 -11.30
N LEU A 218 19.91 5.60 -11.22
CA LEU A 218 19.58 4.21 -10.82
C LEU A 218 19.54 3.24 -11.99
N LYS A 219 19.84 3.72 -13.23
CA LYS A 219 19.75 2.94 -14.47
C LYS A 219 18.45 2.15 -14.56
N GLY A 220 17.33 2.80 -14.23
CA GLY A 220 16.06 2.09 -14.17
C GLY A 220 14.85 2.99 -14.30
N ARG A 221 13.70 2.38 -14.48
CA ARG A 221 12.38 3.03 -14.56
C ARG A 221 11.41 2.33 -13.65
N GLY A 222 10.46 3.08 -13.09
CA GLY A 222 9.44 2.50 -12.23
C GLY A 222 8.16 3.32 -12.23
N THR A 223 7.05 2.62 -12.23
CA THR A 223 5.71 3.19 -12.09
C THR A 223 4.93 2.37 -11.10
N TYR A 224 4.27 3.02 -10.18
CA TYR A 224 3.36 2.42 -9.21
C TYR A 224 2.03 3.14 -9.28
N THR A 225 0.93 2.39 -9.42
CA THR A 225 -0.42 2.93 -9.43
C THR A 225 -1.32 2.10 -8.53
N ASP A 226 -2.12 2.74 -7.70
CA ASP A 226 -3.01 2.09 -6.74
C ASP A 226 -4.37 2.79 -6.74
N TYR A 227 -5.41 2.01 -6.99
CA TYR A 227 -6.81 2.43 -6.95
C TYR A 227 -7.54 1.61 -5.90
N ASP A 228 -8.20 2.26 -4.98
CA ASP A 228 -9.09 1.63 -3.99
C ASP A 228 -10.43 2.35 -3.99
N PHE A 229 -11.49 1.61 -4.23
CA PHE A 229 -12.85 2.11 -4.18
C PHE A 229 -13.70 1.21 -3.31
N ASN A 230 -14.38 1.77 -2.30
CA ASN A 230 -15.14 0.96 -1.37
C ASN A 230 -16.37 1.66 -0.79
N ALA A 231 -17.30 0.82 -0.33
CA ALA A 231 -18.43 1.22 0.49
C ALA A 231 -18.26 0.64 1.90
N THR A 232 -18.51 1.47 2.91
CA THR A 232 -18.50 1.07 4.33
C THR A 232 -19.88 1.33 4.94
N TYR A 233 -20.52 0.27 5.43
CA TYR A 233 -21.74 0.39 6.21
C TYR A 233 -21.40 0.41 7.70
N ASN A 234 -21.77 1.49 8.38
CA ASN A 234 -21.48 1.72 9.79
C ASN A 234 -22.68 1.28 10.63
N PHE A 235 -22.56 0.16 11.35
CA PHE A 235 -23.59 -0.33 12.27
C PHE A 235 -23.71 0.60 13.48
N SER A 236 -22.58 1.14 13.92
CA SER A 236 -22.44 2.10 15.00
C SER A 236 -21.25 3.01 14.73
N ARG A 237 -21.00 3.96 15.65
CA ARG A 237 -19.77 4.78 15.58
C ARG A 237 -18.49 3.96 15.77
N TYR A 238 -18.58 2.78 16.39
CA TYR A 238 -17.44 1.92 16.72
C TYR A 238 -17.18 0.81 15.72
N ALA A 239 -18.20 0.37 14.97
CA ALA A 239 -18.10 -0.80 14.12
C ALA A 239 -18.81 -0.61 12.78
N GLY A 240 -18.22 -1.17 11.74
CA GLY A 240 -18.76 -1.21 10.39
C GLY A 240 -18.24 -2.40 9.59
N ALA A 241 -18.84 -2.62 8.43
CA ALA A 241 -18.38 -3.57 7.43
C ALA A 241 -18.05 -2.83 6.15
N GLN A 242 -16.97 -3.25 5.50
CA GLN A 242 -16.46 -2.65 4.28
C GLN A 242 -16.46 -3.68 3.15
N PHE A 243 -16.86 -3.24 1.97
CA PHE A 243 -16.75 -3.97 0.72
C PHE A 243 -16.17 -3.05 -0.35
N GLY A 244 -15.21 -3.53 -1.13
CA GLY A 244 -14.55 -2.70 -2.12
C GLY A 244 -13.85 -3.47 -3.22
N TYR A 245 -13.25 -2.72 -4.12
CA TYR A 245 -12.39 -3.18 -5.20
C TYR A 245 -11.08 -2.41 -5.15
N ARG A 246 -9.96 -3.12 -5.25
CA ARG A 246 -8.64 -2.53 -5.33
C ARG A 246 -7.88 -3.06 -6.53
N LYS A 247 -7.08 -2.18 -7.13
CA LYS A 247 -6.14 -2.52 -8.20
C LYS A 247 -4.81 -1.87 -7.89
N VAL A 248 -3.76 -2.69 -7.85
CA VAL A 248 -2.36 -2.27 -7.74
C VAL A 248 -1.64 -2.69 -9.01
N ASP A 249 -0.91 -1.77 -9.62
CA ASP A 249 -0.12 -1.99 -10.85
C ASP A 249 1.29 -1.44 -10.62
N ILE A 250 2.29 -2.32 -10.69
CA ILE A 250 3.70 -2.01 -10.48
C ILE A 250 4.44 -2.45 -11.73
N VAL A 251 5.12 -1.52 -12.39
CA VAL A 251 6.03 -1.81 -13.50
C VAL A 251 7.39 -1.28 -13.13
N TYR A 252 8.40 -2.10 -13.23
CA TYR A 252 9.78 -1.74 -12.96
C TYR A 252 10.72 -2.33 -14.00
N ASP A 253 11.82 -1.62 -14.22
CA ASP A 253 12.92 -1.99 -15.09
C ASP A 253 14.16 -1.34 -14.47
N VAL A 254 14.93 -2.11 -13.73
CA VAL A 254 16.06 -1.63 -12.93
C VAL A 254 17.23 -2.60 -13.04
N ASP A 255 18.37 -2.11 -13.52
CA ASP A 255 19.57 -2.88 -13.80
C ASP A 255 19.30 -4.10 -14.70
N SER A 256 19.38 -5.32 -14.12
CA SER A 256 19.18 -6.60 -14.82
C SER A 256 17.80 -7.22 -14.55
N ASP A 257 16.95 -6.54 -13.78
CA ASP A 257 15.64 -7.05 -13.37
C ASP A 257 14.51 -6.17 -13.88
N SER A 258 13.53 -6.77 -14.52
CA SER A 258 12.30 -6.09 -14.94
C SER A 258 11.06 -6.89 -14.58
N GLY A 259 9.93 -6.19 -14.47
CA GLY A 259 8.68 -6.87 -14.17
C GLY A 259 7.44 -6.01 -14.26
N SER A 260 6.33 -6.69 -14.43
CA SER A 260 4.98 -6.13 -14.37
C SER A 260 4.15 -6.94 -13.40
N LEU A 261 3.81 -6.34 -12.27
CA LEU A 261 3.10 -6.97 -11.17
C LEU A 261 1.75 -6.27 -11.01
N LYS A 262 0.67 -6.98 -11.35
CA LYS A 262 -0.69 -6.45 -11.27
C LYS A 262 -1.51 -7.33 -10.34
N PHE A 263 -2.22 -6.68 -9.44
CA PHE A 263 -3.14 -7.33 -8.52
C PHE A 263 -4.45 -6.58 -8.56
N SER A 264 -5.56 -7.26 -8.81
CA SER A 264 -6.87 -6.64 -8.84
C SER A 264 -7.94 -7.56 -8.31
N GLY A 265 -8.89 -7.03 -7.56
CA GLY A 265 -9.96 -7.85 -7.03
C GLY A 265 -10.82 -7.15 -6.00
N ILE A 266 -11.88 -7.83 -5.64
CA ILE A 266 -12.78 -7.40 -4.59
C ILE A 266 -12.20 -7.72 -3.21
N TYR A 267 -12.58 -6.94 -2.23
CA TYR A 267 -12.26 -7.21 -0.84
C TYR A 267 -13.43 -6.91 0.09
N PHE A 268 -13.40 -7.52 1.24
CA PHE A 268 -14.33 -7.26 2.32
C PHE A 268 -13.59 -7.24 3.64
N GLY A 269 -14.11 -6.47 4.58
CA GLY A 269 -13.46 -6.32 5.88
C GLY A 269 -14.38 -5.74 6.94
N THR A 270 -13.88 -5.80 8.16
CA THR A 270 -14.50 -5.20 9.34
C THR A 270 -13.74 -3.93 9.68
N VAL A 271 -14.48 -2.88 10.02
CA VAL A 271 -13.94 -1.60 10.47
C VAL A 271 -14.28 -1.43 11.96
N ILE A 272 -13.27 -1.15 12.76
CA ILE A 272 -13.38 -0.89 14.19
C ILE A 272 -12.81 0.50 14.47
N ARG A 273 -13.51 1.28 15.30
CA ARG A 273 -13.15 2.69 15.61
C ARG A 273 -13.16 2.96 17.10
N TYR A 274 -12.25 3.86 17.48
CA TYR A 274 -12.16 4.39 18.84
C TYR A 274 -11.94 5.90 18.81
#